data_1581cd3830127b5d06d9677e0a5a1283
#
_entry.id   1581cd3830127b5d06d9677e0a5a1283
#
_cell.length_a   1.000
_cell.length_b   1.000
_cell.length_c   1.000
_cell.angle_alpha   90.00
_cell.angle_beta   90.00
_cell.angle_gamma   90.00
#
_symmetry.space_group_name_H-M   'P 1'
#
loop_
_entity.id
_entity.type
_entity.pdbx_description
1 polymer ?
#
loop_
_entity_poly.entity_id
_entity_poly.type
_entity_poly.pdbx_seq_one_letter_code
_entity_poly.pdbx_strand_id
1 'polypeptide(L)'
;MAQLYFYYSAMNAGKSTALLPSSYNYHERGMRTLVYTAEIDDRFGAGKVSSRIGLSSPAFLYNAQTNLESEIAEQHAKQTVHCVLVDESQFLTREQVKALSDVVDNLDIPVLCYGLRTDFRGELFIGSQYLLAWADKLVELKTVCHCGRKASMVLRLDAKGKPFSEGEQVVIGGNERYISVCRKHYKQAINDGSLNAIYGSQLPH
;
A
#
# COMPACT_ATOMS: atom_id res chain seq x y z
N MET A 1 9.79 1.71 23.35
CA MET A 1 8.46 1.14 23.07
C MET A 1 8.26 1.17 21.57
N ALA A 2 8.02 0.01 20.97
CA ALA A 2 7.72 -0.13 19.55
C ALA A 2 6.44 0.65 19.18
N GLN A 3 6.21 0.85 17.90
CA GLN A 3 5.03 1.57 17.40
C GLN A 3 4.52 0.92 16.11
N LEU A 4 3.20 1.03 15.89
CA LEU A 4 2.55 0.69 14.63
C LEU A 4 2.51 1.94 13.73
N TYR A 5 3.13 1.84 12.55
CA TYR A 5 3.17 2.91 11.56
C TYR A 5 2.28 2.58 10.37
N PHE A 6 1.55 3.57 9.89
CA PHE A 6 0.86 3.48 8.60
C PHE A 6 1.38 4.52 7.62
N TYR A 7 2.15 4.06 6.65
CA TYR A 7 2.61 4.82 5.49
C TYR A 7 1.58 4.71 4.38
N TYR A 8 0.75 5.71 4.23
CA TYR A 8 -0.33 5.71 3.25
C TYR A 8 -0.11 6.68 2.10
N SER A 9 -0.70 6.36 0.95
CA SER A 9 -0.60 7.21 -0.23
C SER A 9 -1.76 7.00 -1.20
N ALA A 10 -1.79 7.82 -2.25
CA ALA A 10 -2.41 7.46 -3.50
C ALA A 10 -1.51 6.45 -4.26
N MET A 11 -2.00 5.88 -5.35
CA MET A 11 -1.23 4.95 -6.17
C MET A 11 0.02 5.64 -6.75
N ASN A 12 1.06 4.86 -7.05
CA ASN A 12 2.29 5.34 -7.67
C ASN A 12 3.10 6.38 -6.86
N ALA A 13 2.93 6.43 -5.54
CA ALA A 13 3.67 7.33 -4.65
C ALA A 13 4.98 6.74 -4.09
N GLY A 14 5.46 5.61 -4.62
CA GLY A 14 6.73 5.01 -4.21
C GLY A 14 6.69 4.25 -2.89
N LYS A 15 5.56 3.63 -2.50
CA LYS A 15 5.45 2.84 -1.26
C LYS A 15 6.53 1.77 -1.14
N SER A 16 6.64 0.87 -2.12
CA SER A 16 7.66 -0.19 -2.11
C SER A 16 9.08 0.38 -2.18
N THR A 17 9.26 1.55 -2.82
CA THR A 17 10.53 2.30 -2.83
C THR A 17 10.88 2.84 -1.44
N ALA A 18 9.91 3.16 -0.60
CA ALA A 18 10.14 3.60 0.79
C ALA A 18 10.32 2.39 1.74
N LEU A 19 9.60 1.30 1.51
CA LEU A 19 9.68 0.07 2.30
C LEU A 19 11.07 -0.59 2.19
N LEU A 20 11.55 -0.79 0.96
CA LEU A 20 12.78 -1.56 0.72
C LEU A 20 14.03 -0.94 1.37
N PRO A 21 14.32 0.37 1.26
CA PRO A 21 15.40 1.00 2.01
C PRO A 21 15.22 0.91 3.52
N SER A 22 14.00 0.96 4.03
CA SER A 22 13.75 0.78 5.47
C SER A 22 14.22 -0.60 5.93
N SER A 23 13.85 -1.67 5.22
CA SER A 23 14.34 -3.03 5.50
C SER A 23 15.85 -3.15 5.37
N TYR A 24 16.43 -2.57 4.30
CA TYR A 24 17.85 -2.59 4.04
C TYR A 24 18.68 -1.95 5.17
N ASN A 25 18.21 -0.80 5.70
CA ASN A 25 18.88 -0.12 6.81
C ASN A 25 18.99 -0.96 8.09
N TYR A 26 18.00 -1.83 8.35
CA TYR A 26 18.08 -2.80 9.43
C TYR A 26 19.15 -3.87 9.14
N HIS A 27 19.13 -4.43 7.93
CA HIS A 27 20.07 -5.48 7.53
C HIS A 27 21.52 -5.02 7.55
N GLU A 28 21.83 -3.78 7.13
CA GLU A 28 23.19 -3.22 7.23
C GLU A 28 23.74 -3.17 8.65
N ARG A 29 22.87 -3.20 9.65
CA ARG A 29 23.24 -3.21 11.07
C ARG A 29 23.14 -4.59 11.70
N GLY A 30 23.01 -5.64 10.88
CA GLY A 30 22.84 -7.01 11.36
C GLY A 30 21.48 -7.30 12.01
N MET A 31 20.50 -6.43 11.82
CA MET A 31 19.14 -6.58 12.35
C MET A 31 18.25 -7.31 11.34
N ARG A 32 17.47 -8.28 11.81
CA ARG A 32 16.56 -9.06 10.98
C ARG A 32 15.21 -8.37 10.85
N THR A 33 14.69 -8.30 9.63
CA THR A 33 13.33 -7.87 9.35
C THR A 33 12.49 -9.01 8.78
N LEU A 34 11.16 -8.94 8.96
CA LEU A 34 10.21 -9.74 8.21
C LEU A 34 9.46 -8.80 7.25
N VAL A 35 9.42 -9.18 5.98
CA VAL A 35 8.66 -8.44 4.95
C VAL A 35 7.49 -9.30 4.53
N TYR A 36 6.29 -8.75 4.56
CA TYR A 36 5.05 -9.37 4.10
C TYR A 36 4.48 -8.61 2.92
N THR A 37 3.85 -9.32 1.99
CA THR A 37 3.05 -8.74 0.90
C THR A 37 1.78 -9.53 0.67
N ALA A 38 0.73 -8.88 0.18
CA ALA A 38 -0.54 -9.54 -0.08
C ALA A 38 -0.42 -10.55 -1.23
N GLU A 39 -0.92 -11.78 -1.03
CA GLU A 39 -0.91 -12.86 -2.03
C GLU A 39 -1.65 -12.45 -3.32
N ILE A 40 -2.65 -11.58 -3.19
CA ILE A 40 -3.42 -11.05 -4.31
C ILE A 40 -2.58 -10.16 -5.26
N ASP A 41 -1.44 -9.64 -4.81
CA ASP A 41 -0.54 -8.83 -5.64
C ASP A 41 0.59 -9.70 -6.22
N ASP A 42 0.36 -10.27 -7.38
CA ASP A 42 1.32 -11.11 -8.12
C ASP A 42 2.09 -10.37 -9.21
N ARG A 43 1.92 -9.05 -9.34
CA ARG A 43 2.49 -8.22 -10.43
C ARG A 43 3.99 -8.37 -10.63
N PHE A 44 4.73 -8.73 -9.59
CA PHE A 44 6.19 -8.89 -9.64
C PHE A 44 6.66 -10.32 -9.30
N GLY A 45 5.73 -11.28 -9.29
CA GLY A 45 5.95 -12.67 -8.88
C GLY A 45 5.65 -12.90 -7.38
N ALA A 46 5.13 -14.07 -7.07
CA ALA A 46 4.74 -14.44 -5.72
C ALA A 46 5.94 -14.40 -4.74
N GLY A 47 5.71 -13.88 -3.54
CA GLY A 47 6.72 -13.86 -2.48
C GLY A 47 7.85 -12.85 -2.68
N LYS A 48 7.59 -11.74 -3.36
CA LYS A 48 8.56 -10.70 -3.61
C LYS A 48 7.93 -9.31 -3.57
N VAL A 49 8.56 -8.39 -2.84
CA VAL A 49 8.30 -6.96 -2.95
C VAL A 49 9.29 -6.35 -3.93
N SER A 50 8.80 -5.62 -4.92
CA SER A 50 9.64 -4.96 -5.93
C SER A 50 9.24 -3.50 -6.11
N SER A 51 10.23 -2.64 -6.28
CA SER A 51 10.02 -1.24 -6.62
C SER A 51 10.21 -0.99 -8.11
N ARG A 52 9.60 0.06 -8.63
CA ARG A 52 9.78 0.48 -10.03
C ARG A 52 11.18 0.92 -10.39
N ILE A 53 12.02 1.22 -9.39
CA ILE A 53 13.44 1.59 -9.59
C ILE A 53 14.38 0.38 -9.51
N GLY A 54 13.85 -0.86 -9.56
CA GLY A 54 14.63 -2.09 -9.64
C GLY A 54 15.07 -2.70 -8.31
N LEU A 55 14.70 -2.12 -7.16
CA LEU A 55 14.95 -2.75 -5.86
C LEU A 55 13.95 -3.88 -5.64
N SER A 56 14.39 -4.97 -5.02
CA SER A 56 13.52 -6.09 -4.65
C SER A 56 14.01 -6.81 -3.39
N SER A 57 13.07 -7.43 -2.68
CA SER A 57 13.33 -8.26 -1.49
C SER A 57 12.38 -9.45 -1.47
N PRO A 58 12.82 -10.63 -1.00
CA PRO A 58 11.93 -11.72 -0.67
C PRO A 58 10.91 -11.25 0.38
N ALA A 59 9.68 -11.78 0.28
CA ALA A 59 8.61 -11.46 1.22
C ALA A 59 7.78 -12.72 1.51
N PHE A 60 7.23 -12.80 2.71
CA PHE A 60 6.19 -13.76 3.06
C PHE A 60 4.86 -13.29 2.44
N LEU A 61 4.07 -14.24 1.97
CA LEU A 61 2.74 -13.95 1.46
C LEU A 61 1.73 -13.96 2.61
N TYR A 62 0.78 -13.02 2.58
CA TYR A 62 -0.38 -13.08 3.44
C TYR A 62 -1.67 -12.98 2.65
N ASN A 63 -2.71 -13.63 3.14
CA ASN A 63 -4.09 -13.54 2.69
C ASN A 63 -5.02 -13.37 3.89
N ALA A 64 -6.33 -13.33 3.68
CA ALA A 64 -7.30 -13.10 4.75
C ALA A 64 -7.32 -14.17 5.87
N GLN A 65 -6.77 -15.36 5.62
CA GLN A 65 -6.68 -16.48 6.58
C GLN A 65 -5.34 -16.52 7.33
N THR A 66 -4.35 -15.73 6.91
CA THR A 66 -3.02 -15.73 7.54
C THR A 66 -3.09 -15.19 8.96
N ASN A 67 -2.61 -15.96 9.92
CA ASN A 67 -2.44 -15.51 11.31
C ASN A 67 -1.07 -14.83 11.47
N LEU A 68 -1.04 -13.52 11.20
CA LEU A 68 0.21 -12.74 11.23
C LEU A 68 0.89 -12.74 12.60
N GLU A 69 0.13 -12.64 13.70
CA GLU A 69 0.70 -12.63 15.05
C GLU A 69 1.44 -13.95 15.33
N SER A 70 0.79 -15.09 15.08
CA SER A 70 1.37 -16.41 15.31
C SER A 70 2.63 -16.61 14.46
N GLU A 71 2.57 -16.30 13.16
CA GLU A 71 3.72 -16.44 12.27
C GLU A 71 4.90 -15.55 12.69
N ILE A 72 4.64 -14.29 13.05
CA ILE A 72 5.68 -13.37 13.51
C ILE A 72 6.28 -13.86 14.83
N ALA A 73 5.46 -14.32 15.78
CA ALA A 73 5.92 -14.86 17.06
C ALA A 73 6.80 -16.09 16.87
N GLU A 74 6.41 -17.03 16.00
CA GLU A 74 7.22 -18.20 15.65
C GLU A 74 8.56 -17.83 15.02
N GLN A 75 8.55 -16.86 14.10
CA GLN A 75 9.78 -16.37 13.47
C GLN A 75 10.69 -15.66 14.48
N HIS A 76 10.09 -14.90 15.40
CA HIS A 76 10.81 -14.19 16.45
C HIS A 76 11.43 -15.17 17.47
N ALA A 77 10.73 -16.25 17.82
CA ALA A 77 11.23 -17.30 18.72
C ALA A 77 12.42 -18.07 18.11
N LYS A 78 12.46 -18.25 16.79
CA LYS A 78 13.59 -18.91 16.09
C LYS A 78 14.81 -18.00 16.00
N GLN A 79 14.61 -16.74 15.73
CA GLN A 79 15.63 -15.71 15.62
C GLN A 79 15.01 -14.34 15.83
N THR A 80 15.60 -13.52 16.67
CA THR A 80 15.09 -12.17 16.98
C THR A 80 14.73 -11.37 15.72
N VAL A 81 13.50 -10.89 15.67
CA VAL A 81 12.97 -9.98 14.65
C VAL A 81 13.02 -8.57 15.22
N HIS A 82 13.55 -7.63 14.46
CA HIS A 82 13.74 -6.24 14.89
C HIS A 82 12.75 -5.28 14.25
N CYS A 83 12.10 -5.69 13.16
CA CYS A 83 11.06 -4.91 12.50
C CYS A 83 10.22 -5.80 11.57
N VAL A 84 8.93 -5.53 11.50
CA VAL A 84 8.01 -6.13 10.52
C VAL A 84 7.58 -5.06 9.54
N LEU A 85 7.64 -5.35 8.24
CA LEU A 85 7.21 -4.48 7.16
C LEU A 85 6.11 -5.18 6.36
N VAL A 86 4.99 -4.50 6.14
CA VAL A 86 3.83 -5.06 5.42
C VAL A 86 3.53 -4.20 4.21
N ASP A 87 3.76 -4.73 3.00
CA ASP A 87 3.38 -4.07 1.75
C ASP A 87 1.93 -4.41 1.39
N GLU A 88 1.31 -3.56 0.58
CA GLU A 88 -0.10 -3.66 0.15
C GLU A 88 -1.06 -3.83 1.34
N SER A 89 -0.76 -3.17 2.46
CA SER A 89 -1.47 -3.30 3.75
C SER A 89 -2.94 -2.87 3.72
N GLN A 90 -3.42 -2.25 2.63
CA GLN A 90 -4.85 -2.00 2.42
C GLN A 90 -5.69 -3.29 2.34
N PHE A 91 -5.05 -4.42 2.02
CA PHE A 91 -5.71 -5.73 1.93
C PHE A 91 -5.77 -6.49 3.26
N LEU A 92 -5.19 -5.95 4.32
CA LEU A 92 -5.34 -6.51 5.66
C LEU A 92 -6.81 -6.55 6.10
N THR A 93 -7.18 -7.59 6.84
CA THR A 93 -8.46 -7.63 7.54
C THR A 93 -8.40 -6.78 8.82
N ARG A 94 -9.54 -6.51 9.42
CA ARG A 94 -9.65 -5.89 10.74
C ARG A 94 -8.83 -6.66 11.80
N GLU A 95 -9.00 -7.95 11.81
CA GLU A 95 -8.37 -8.87 12.77
C GLU A 95 -6.85 -8.85 12.61
N GLN A 96 -6.36 -8.81 11.37
CA GLN A 96 -4.93 -8.73 11.09
C GLN A 96 -4.32 -7.39 11.52
N VAL A 97 -5.03 -6.28 11.36
CA VAL A 97 -4.55 -4.98 11.88
C VAL A 97 -4.45 -5.01 13.41
N LYS A 98 -5.43 -5.61 14.09
CA LYS A 98 -5.38 -5.80 15.54
C LYS A 98 -4.22 -6.71 15.94
N ALA A 99 -4.05 -7.85 15.26
CA ALA A 99 -2.94 -8.76 15.50
C ALA A 99 -1.57 -8.08 15.34
N LEU A 100 -1.42 -7.17 14.37
CA LEU A 100 -0.20 -6.37 14.22
C LEU A 100 -0.01 -5.37 15.36
N SER A 101 -1.08 -4.81 15.94
CA SER A 101 -0.97 -4.00 17.16
C SER A 101 -0.54 -4.84 18.35
N ASP A 102 -1.04 -6.08 18.46
CA ASP A 102 -0.63 -7.01 19.53
C ASP A 102 0.86 -7.42 19.40
N VAL A 103 1.38 -7.56 18.17
CA VAL A 103 2.83 -7.74 17.93
C VAL A 103 3.65 -6.56 18.47
N VAL A 104 3.17 -5.33 18.23
CA VAL A 104 3.83 -4.12 18.76
C VAL A 104 3.81 -4.10 20.29
N ASP A 105 2.65 -4.34 20.87
CA ASP A 105 2.42 -4.18 22.31
C ASP A 105 3.05 -5.31 23.14
N ASN A 106 2.97 -6.57 22.65
CA ASN A 106 3.37 -7.76 23.39
C ASN A 106 4.80 -8.22 23.09
N LEU A 107 5.29 -8.01 21.86
CA LEU A 107 6.63 -8.45 21.44
C LEU A 107 7.63 -7.28 21.34
N ASP A 108 7.18 -6.04 21.53
CA ASP A 108 7.97 -4.81 21.38
C ASP A 108 8.70 -4.72 20.02
N ILE A 109 8.03 -5.23 18.94
CA ILE A 109 8.54 -5.21 17.58
C ILE A 109 7.84 -4.10 16.79
N PRO A 110 8.55 -3.10 16.25
CA PRO A 110 7.93 -2.08 15.40
C PRO A 110 7.36 -2.69 14.11
N VAL A 111 6.15 -2.24 13.74
CA VAL A 111 5.45 -2.70 12.53
C VAL A 111 5.21 -1.50 11.61
N LEU A 112 5.68 -1.60 10.37
CA LEU A 112 5.57 -0.57 9.34
C LEU A 112 4.65 -1.08 8.22
N CYS A 113 3.43 -0.56 8.16
CA CYS A 113 2.43 -0.91 7.14
C CYS A 113 2.45 0.10 6.00
N TYR A 114 2.59 -0.35 4.76
CA TYR A 114 2.58 0.47 3.55
C TYR A 114 1.36 0.12 2.71
N GLY A 115 0.50 1.11 2.41
CA GLY A 115 -0.74 0.82 1.71
C GLY A 115 -1.38 2.01 1.02
N LEU A 116 -2.39 1.72 0.19
CA LEU A 116 -3.25 2.72 -0.40
C LEU A 116 -4.25 3.21 0.65
N ARG A 117 -4.54 4.53 0.67
CA ARG A 117 -5.57 5.06 1.55
C ARG A 117 -6.97 4.70 1.06
N THR A 118 -7.26 5.06 -0.19
CA THR A 118 -8.56 4.93 -0.82
C THR A 118 -8.46 4.23 -2.17
N ASP A 119 -9.57 3.62 -2.58
CA ASP A 119 -9.77 3.09 -3.92
C ASP A 119 -10.09 4.20 -4.95
N PHE A 120 -10.43 3.80 -6.18
CA PHE A 120 -10.79 4.70 -7.28
C PHE A 120 -12.17 5.36 -7.09
N ARG A 121 -13.03 4.87 -6.20
CA ARG A 121 -14.32 5.47 -5.83
C ARG A 121 -14.16 6.53 -4.74
N GLY A 122 -12.97 6.64 -4.14
CA GLY A 122 -12.68 7.52 -3.02
C GLY A 122 -13.06 6.91 -1.67
N GLU A 123 -13.36 5.61 -1.63
CA GLU A 123 -13.69 4.86 -0.42
C GLU A 123 -12.45 4.24 0.21
N LEU A 124 -12.44 4.11 1.53
CA LEU A 124 -11.36 3.46 2.24
C LEU A 124 -11.35 1.94 1.97
N PHE A 125 -10.17 1.37 1.81
CA PHE A 125 -9.99 -0.06 1.97
C PHE A 125 -10.15 -0.46 3.44
N ILE A 126 -10.58 -1.69 3.69
CA ILE A 126 -10.79 -2.19 5.06
C ILE A 126 -9.51 -2.10 5.90
N GLY A 127 -8.38 -2.61 5.39
CA GLY A 127 -7.10 -2.53 6.09
C GLY A 127 -6.69 -1.08 6.39
N SER A 128 -6.89 -0.19 5.43
CA SER A 128 -6.57 1.24 5.60
C SER A 128 -7.47 1.92 6.61
N GLN A 129 -8.76 1.57 6.66
CA GLN A 129 -9.69 2.08 7.66
C GLN A 129 -9.21 1.76 9.08
N TYR A 130 -8.83 0.50 9.31
CA TYR A 130 -8.37 0.08 10.64
C TYR A 130 -6.96 0.59 10.96
N LEU A 131 -6.05 0.66 9.99
CA LEU A 131 -4.73 1.26 10.18
C LEU A 131 -4.82 2.76 10.51
N LEU A 132 -5.73 3.51 9.87
CA LEU A 132 -5.98 4.92 10.22
C LEU A 132 -6.50 5.10 11.64
N ALA A 133 -7.23 4.10 12.16
CA ALA A 133 -7.80 4.15 13.51
C ALA A 133 -6.82 3.67 14.61
N TRP A 134 -5.94 2.72 14.29
CA TRP A 134 -5.14 1.98 15.29
C TRP A 134 -3.65 2.27 15.24
N ALA A 135 -3.11 2.83 14.14
CA ALA A 135 -1.68 3.11 14.07
C ALA A 135 -1.28 4.28 14.98
N ASP A 136 -0.15 4.13 15.67
CA ASP A 136 0.44 5.18 16.50
C ASP A 136 0.95 6.36 15.67
N LYS A 137 1.42 6.05 14.44
CA LYS A 137 1.99 7.04 13.53
C LYS A 137 1.38 6.91 12.13
N LEU A 138 0.84 8.02 11.66
CA LEU A 138 0.30 8.17 10.31
C LEU A 138 1.26 9.00 9.47
N VAL A 139 1.80 8.43 8.40
CA VAL A 139 2.78 9.07 7.51
C VAL A 139 2.26 9.08 6.09
N GLU A 140 2.08 10.26 5.50
CA GLU A 140 1.66 10.38 4.11
C GLU A 140 2.86 10.36 3.17
N LEU A 141 2.91 9.37 2.27
CA LEU A 141 3.82 9.38 1.13
C LEU A 141 3.18 10.18 0.00
N LYS A 142 3.78 11.33 -0.31
CA LYS A 142 3.20 12.30 -1.24
C LYS A 142 3.57 11.98 -2.68
N THR A 143 2.61 12.20 -3.58
CA THR A 143 2.84 12.24 -5.03
C THR A 143 2.12 13.44 -5.64
N VAL A 144 2.39 13.74 -6.90
CA VAL A 144 1.91 14.94 -7.56
C VAL A 144 0.88 14.63 -8.64
N CYS A 145 -0.12 15.47 -8.75
CA CYS A 145 -1.04 15.51 -9.87
C CYS A 145 -0.37 16.25 -11.04
N HIS A 146 -0.81 15.98 -12.28
CA HIS A 146 -0.32 16.68 -13.49
C HIS A 146 -0.35 18.22 -13.37
N CYS A 147 -1.20 18.79 -12.52
CA CYS A 147 -1.26 20.24 -12.27
C CYS A 147 -0.28 20.73 -11.18
N GLY A 148 0.66 19.92 -10.72
CA GLY A 148 1.63 20.24 -9.67
C GLY A 148 1.09 20.18 -8.24
N ARG A 149 -0.22 20.01 -8.02
CA ARG A 149 -0.80 19.86 -6.69
C ARG A 149 -0.60 18.44 -6.16
N LYS A 150 -0.68 18.27 -4.84
CA LYS A 150 -0.69 16.95 -4.21
C LYS A 150 -1.77 16.06 -4.81
N ALA A 151 -1.40 14.86 -5.27
CA ALA A 151 -2.34 13.83 -5.68
C ALA A 151 -2.76 13.00 -4.45
N SER A 152 -4.06 13.03 -4.16
CA SER A 152 -4.64 12.33 -3.01
C SER A 152 -5.75 11.35 -3.40
N MET A 153 -6.10 11.31 -4.68
CA MET A 153 -7.16 10.47 -5.25
C MET A 153 -6.58 9.61 -6.37
N VAL A 154 -7.27 8.52 -6.67
CA VAL A 154 -6.91 7.60 -7.75
C VAL A 154 -8.08 7.52 -8.73
N LEU A 155 -7.81 7.64 -10.01
CA LEU A 155 -8.74 7.31 -11.10
C LEU A 155 -8.37 5.95 -11.65
N ARG A 156 -9.38 5.12 -11.90
CA ARG A 156 -9.29 3.88 -12.68
C ARG A 156 -9.88 4.14 -14.05
N LEU A 157 -9.16 3.79 -15.10
CA LEU A 157 -9.52 4.09 -16.48
C LEU A 157 -9.68 2.80 -17.27
N ASP A 158 -10.64 2.79 -18.19
CA ASP A 158 -10.75 1.75 -19.20
C ASP A 158 -9.67 1.90 -20.30
N ALA A 159 -9.66 0.98 -21.25
CA ALA A 159 -8.72 1.00 -22.37
C ALA A 159 -8.84 2.24 -23.29
N LYS A 160 -9.99 2.95 -23.23
CA LYS A 160 -10.25 4.18 -23.98
C LYS A 160 -9.95 5.45 -23.15
N GLY A 161 -9.47 5.29 -21.91
CA GLY A 161 -9.18 6.40 -21.00
C GLY A 161 -10.39 7.00 -20.30
N LYS A 162 -11.54 6.31 -20.32
CA LYS A 162 -12.73 6.75 -19.61
C LYS A 162 -12.62 6.34 -18.13
N PRO A 163 -12.87 7.26 -17.17
CA PRO A 163 -12.85 6.93 -15.76
C PRO A 163 -14.05 6.06 -15.35
N PHE A 164 -13.78 5.05 -14.52
CA PHE A 164 -14.80 4.28 -13.83
C PHE A 164 -15.29 5.05 -12.60
N SER A 165 -16.61 5.15 -12.43
CA SER A 165 -17.26 5.67 -11.22
C SER A 165 -17.74 4.56 -10.30
N GLU A 166 -17.96 3.36 -10.83
CA GLU A 166 -18.51 2.19 -10.13
C GLU A 166 -17.72 0.92 -10.51
N GLY A 167 -17.89 -0.13 -9.73
CA GLY A 167 -17.28 -1.43 -9.97
C GLY A 167 -16.61 -2.00 -8.73
N GLU A 168 -16.05 -3.20 -8.86
CA GLU A 168 -15.33 -3.87 -7.79
C GLU A 168 -14.09 -3.08 -7.34
N GLN A 169 -13.83 -3.08 -6.03
CA GLN A 169 -12.73 -2.34 -5.42
C GLN A 169 -11.36 -2.77 -5.98
N VAL A 170 -11.21 -4.06 -6.24
CA VAL A 170 -9.99 -4.67 -6.75
C VAL A 170 -10.31 -5.47 -8.00
N VAL A 171 -9.57 -5.22 -9.09
CA VAL A 171 -9.58 -6.06 -10.29
C VAL A 171 -8.14 -6.44 -10.63
N ILE A 172 -7.89 -7.74 -10.72
CA ILE A 172 -6.58 -8.30 -11.06
C ILE A 172 -6.57 -8.65 -12.55
N GLY A 173 -5.50 -8.26 -13.24
CA GLY A 173 -5.22 -8.72 -14.60
C GLY A 173 -5.99 -8.02 -15.73
N GLY A 174 -6.60 -6.86 -15.51
CA GLY A 174 -7.25 -6.06 -16.54
C GLY A 174 -6.28 -5.09 -17.25
N ASN A 175 -6.64 -4.67 -18.49
CA ASN A 175 -5.97 -3.60 -19.25
C ASN A 175 -6.26 -2.20 -18.68
N GLU A 176 -6.45 -2.10 -17.39
CA GLU A 176 -6.86 -0.89 -16.72
C GLU A 176 -5.66 -0.06 -16.30
N ARG A 177 -5.81 1.24 -16.43
CA ARG A 177 -4.80 2.20 -16.00
C ARG A 177 -5.27 2.91 -14.74
N TYR A 178 -4.35 3.11 -13.81
CA TYR A 178 -4.58 3.89 -12.61
C TYR A 178 -3.74 5.16 -12.64
N ILE A 179 -4.38 6.31 -12.42
CA ILE A 179 -3.70 7.60 -12.36
C ILE A 179 -3.99 8.28 -11.03
N SER A 180 -2.94 8.86 -10.44
CA SER A 180 -3.06 9.64 -9.22
C SER A 180 -3.30 11.11 -9.54
N VAL A 181 -4.36 11.67 -8.98
CA VAL A 181 -4.79 13.04 -9.24
C VAL A 181 -5.16 13.79 -7.95
N CYS A 182 -5.18 15.10 -8.01
CA CYS A 182 -5.74 15.89 -6.91
C CYS A 182 -7.27 15.78 -6.88
N ARG A 183 -7.88 16.04 -5.72
CA ARG A 183 -9.33 15.93 -5.52
C ARG A 183 -10.16 16.75 -6.53
N LYS A 184 -9.67 17.92 -6.95
CA LYS A 184 -10.35 18.73 -7.96
C LYS A 184 -10.48 17.98 -9.29
N HIS A 185 -9.35 17.46 -9.80
CA HIS A 185 -9.33 16.74 -11.06
C HIS A 185 -10.01 15.38 -10.99
N TYR A 186 -9.98 14.71 -9.83
CA TYR A 186 -10.79 13.52 -9.59
C TYR A 186 -12.28 13.80 -9.83
N LYS A 187 -12.83 14.81 -9.12
CA LYS A 187 -14.23 15.18 -9.27
C LYS A 187 -14.59 15.59 -10.70
N GLN A 188 -13.71 16.34 -11.34
CA GLN A 188 -13.89 16.80 -12.72
C GLN A 188 -13.95 15.60 -13.69
N ALA A 189 -13.00 14.67 -13.60
CA ALA A 189 -12.97 13.48 -14.45
C ALA A 189 -14.20 12.60 -14.27
N ILE A 190 -14.67 12.39 -13.04
CA ILE A 190 -15.87 11.58 -12.76
C ILE A 190 -17.14 12.28 -13.33
N ASN A 191 -17.27 13.59 -13.13
CA ASN A 191 -18.45 14.34 -13.60
C ASN A 191 -18.48 14.43 -15.13
N ASP A 192 -17.34 14.69 -15.77
CA ASP A 192 -17.25 14.86 -17.22
C ASP A 192 -17.20 13.51 -17.96
N GLY A 193 -17.00 12.41 -17.24
CA GLY A 193 -16.84 11.06 -17.81
C GLY A 193 -15.63 10.94 -18.75
N SER A 194 -14.67 11.87 -18.66
CA SER A 194 -13.49 11.89 -19.52
C SER A 194 -12.29 12.56 -18.87
N LEU A 195 -11.09 12.27 -19.39
CA LEU A 195 -9.85 12.96 -19.01
C LEU A 195 -9.51 14.17 -19.89
N ASN A 196 -10.32 14.47 -20.90
CA ASN A 196 -10.01 15.53 -21.87
C ASN A 196 -9.84 16.91 -21.20
N ALA A 197 -10.60 17.18 -20.16
CA ALA A 197 -10.45 18.40 -19.37
C ALA A 197 -9.16 18.43 -18.53
N ILE A 198 -8.49 17.29 -18.36
CA ILE A 198 -7.32 17.14 -17.50
C ILE A 198 -6.04 17.11 -18.33
N TYR A 199 -6.02 16.36 -19.42
CA TYR A 199 -4.82 16.12 -20.24
C TYR A 199 -4.94 16.64 -21.68
N GLY A 200 -6.08 17.22 -22.09
CA GLY A 200 -6.33 17.54 -23.49
C GLY A 200 -6.32 16.26 -24.35
N SER A 201 -5.73 16.36 -25.55
CA SER A 201 -5.58 15.23 -26.45
C SER A 201 -4.35 14.33 -26.14
N GLN A 202 -3.56 14.65 -25.11
CA GLN A 202 -2.35 13.90 -24.74
C GLN A 202 -2.58 13.18 -23.40
N LEU A 203 -2.90 11.89 -23.45
CA LEU A 203 -2.86 11.01 -22.28
C LEU A 203 -1.39 10.73 -21.90
N PRO A 204 -1.02 10.77 -20.61
CA PRO A 204 0.31 10.33 -20.19
C PRO A 204 0.48 8.84 -20.50
N HIS A 205 1.62 8.50 -21.06
CA HIS A 205 2.03 7.12 -21.37
C HIS A 205 2.24 6.27 -20.13
#